data_b8950ba2aff2ec4738a0a4a81bd9d7c3
#
_entry.id   b8950ba2aff2ec4738a0a4a81bd9d7c3
#
_cell.length_a   1.000
_cell.length_b   1.000
_cell.length_c   1.000
_cell.angle_alpha   90.00
_cell.angle_beta   90.00
_cell.angle_gamma   90.00
#
_symmetry.space_group_name_H-M   'P 1'
#
loop_
_entity.id
_entity.type
_entity.pdbx_description
1 polymer ?
#
loop_
_entity_poly.entity_id
_entity_poly.type
_entity_poly.pdbx_seq_one_letter_code
_entity_poly.pdbx_strand_id
1 'polypeptide(L)'
;MGKNKISKSDPTVFGTSENTETLRWNSGELFLLDQTKLPLVVVEEKQESVEQVWHSIKQLKVRGAPAIGVAAAYGLLIGIREQTALNLKEFLREVENKAAYLESARPTAVNLKWALIRMLECSKTYSGNDSRGLFKQLEEEAILIHEEDVQLCQRIGVNGVSLIKEGMGILTHCNAGALATTGIGTATAPMYLAHENGVQFCVYA
;
A
#
# COMPACT_ATOMS: atom_id res chain seq x y z
N MET A 1 -25.24 30.70 -9.78
CA MET A 1 -24.15 29.79 -9.42
C MET A 1 -24.45 29.27 -8.02
N GLY A 2 -25.00 28.07 -7.93
CA GLY A 2 -25.47 27.50 -6.67
C GLY A 2 -24.31 26.93 -5.87
N LYS A 3 -24.12 27.42 -4.65
CA LYS A 3 -23.23 26.83 -3.67
C LYS A 3 -23.93 25.58 -3.14
N ASN A 4 -23.50 24.39 -3.56
CA ASN A 4 -23.91 23.14 -2.92
C ASN A 4 -23.29 23.11 -1.51
N LYS A 5 -24.10 23.42 -0.50
CA LYS A 5 -23.78 23.10 0.89
C LYS A 5 -24.00 21.61 1.06
N ILE A 6 -22.93 20.85 1.22
CA ILE A 6 -22.99 19.45 1.60
C ILE A 6 -23.60 19.39 2.99
N SER A 7 -24.79 18.78 3.11
CA SER A 7 -25.42 18.57 4.39
C SER A 7 -24.78 17.38 5.12
N LYS A 8 -24.77 17.40 6.46
CA LYS A 8 -24.20 16.35 7.32
C LYS A 8 -24.84 14.94 7.17
N SER A 9 -25.73 14.75 6.21
CA SER A 9 -26.45 13.49 5.93
C SER A 9 -26.20 12.92 4.55
N ASP A 10 -25.16 13.37 3.82
CA ASP A 10 -24.84 12.85 2.50
C ASP A 10 -23.97 11.60 2.65
N PRO A 11 -24.47 10.40 2.28
CA PRO A 11 -23.73 9.13 2.42
C PRO A 11 -22.54 9.01 1.43
N THR A 12 -22.30 10.02 0.63
CA THR A 12 -21.12 10.07 -0.28
C THR A 12 -19.87 10.67 0.37
N VAL A 13 -19.95 11.08 1.63
CA VAL A 13 -18.76 11.49 2.38
C VAL A 13 -17.98 10.22 2.78
N PHE A 14 -16.87 9.99 2.10
CA PHE A 14 -15.86 9.00 2.49
C PHE A 14 -15.32 9.36 3.88
N GLY A 15 -15.90 8.79 4.89
CA GLY A 15 -15.48 9.00 6.27
C GLY A 15 -16.49 8.39 7.23
N THR A 16 -16.09 7.31 7.89
CA THR A 16 -16.74 6.63 9.01
C THR A 16 -17.64 5.41 8.71
N SER A 17 -17.40 4.66 7.66
CA SER A 17 -17.87 3.29 7.66
C SER A 17 -16.70 2.37 7.33
N GLU A 18 -16.30 1.58 8.33
CA GLU A 18 -15.38 0.44 8.26
C GLU A 18 -14.15 0.66 7.36
N ASN A 19 -12.98 0.80 7.97
CA ASN A 19 -11.69 1.01 7.33
C ASN A 19 -11.49 0.14 6.08
N THR A 20 -11.82 0.66 4.92
CA THR A 20 -11.50 -0.01 3.66
C THR A 20 -10.03 0.28 3.37
N GLU A 21 -9.17 -0.63 3.82
CA GLU A 21 -7.74 -0.54 3.58
C GLU A 21 -7.42 -0.87 2.12
N THR A 22 -6.47 -0.19 1.53
CA THR A 22 -5.99 -0.47 0.15
C THR A 22 -5.45 -1.89 0.03
N LEU A 23 -4.79 -2.35 1.08
CA LEU A 23 -4.34 -3.72 1.25
C LEU A 23 -4.17 -4.03 2.74
N ARG A 24 -4.26 -5.31 3.09
CA ARG A 24 -3.94 -5.79 4.44
C ARG A 24 -3.23 -7.13 4.39
N TRP A 25 -2.35 -7.32 5.35
CA TRP A 25 -1.69 -8.58 5.64
C TRP A 25 -2.21 -9.12 6.96
N ASN A 26 -2.77 -10.31 6.95
CA ASN A 26 -3.32 -10.94 8.14
C ASN A 26 -2.99 -12.44 8.14
N SER A 27 -2.27 -12.89 9.15
CA SER A 27 -1.95 -14.31 9.36
C SER A 27 -1.35 -15.01 8.13
N GLY A 28 -0.46 -14.33 7.40
CA GLY A 28 0.17 -14.86 6.20
C GLY A 28 -0.68 -14.76 4.93
N GLU A 29 -1.77 -14.01 4.96
CA GLU A 29 -2.67 -13.79 3.84
C GLU A 29 -2.70 -12.33 3.41
N LEU A 30 -2.56 -12.09 2.11
CA LEU A 30 -2.67 -10.75 1.50
C LEU A 30 -4.06 -10.56 0.90
N PHE A 31 -4.69 -9.46 1.27
CA PHE A 31 -5.93 -9.00 0.66
C PHE A 31 -5.69 -7.65 -0.02
N LEU A 32 -6.21 -7.48 -1.22
CA LEU A 32 -6.12 -6.24 -1.99
C LEU A 32 -7.52 -5.72 -2.30
N LEU A 33 -7.73 -4.42 -2.12
CA LEU A 33 -8.91 -3.73 -2.61
C LEU A 33 -8.82 -3.60 -4.13
N ASP A 34 -9.77 -4.17 -4.87
CA ASP A 34 -9.86 -4.00 -6.31
C ASP A 34 -10.36 -2.59 -6.67
N GLN A 35 -9.41 -1.68 -6.84
CA GLN A 35 -9.71 -0.27 -7.14
C GLN A 35 -10.32 -0.07 -8.55
N THR A 36 -10.27 -1.07 -9.42
CA THR A 36 -10.87 -0.96 -10.77
C THR A 36 -12.39 -1.00 -10.72
N LYS A 37 -12.98 -1.45 -9.62
CA LYS A 37 -14.42 -1.56 -9.42
C LYS A 37 -15.02 -0.36 -8.67
N LEU A 38 -14.16 0.46 -8.07
CA LEU A 38 -14.60 1.68 -7.38
C LEU A 38 -15.11 2.73 -8.39
N PRO A 39 -16.07 3.56 -8.02
CA PRO A 39 -16.78 3.62 -6.73
C PRO A 39 -18.03 2.71 -6.67
N LEU A 40 -18.30 1.93 -7.72
CA LEU A 40 -19.57 1.20 -7.85
C LEU A 40 -19.67 0.03 -6.88
N VAL A 41 -18.57 -0.69 -6.67
CA VAL A 41 -18.52 -1.87 -5.80
C VAL A 41 -17.20 -1.88 -5.04
N VAL A 42 -17.27 -2.14 -3.74
CA VAL A 42 -16.08 -2.41 -2.89
C VAL A 42 -15.84 -3.92 -2.90
N VAL A 43 -14.72 -4.34 -3.45
CA VAL A 43 -14.32 -5.76 -3.52
C VAL A 43 -12.92 -5.91 -2.98
N GLU A 44 -12.78 -6.71 -1.96
CA GLU A 44 -11.48 -7.15 -1.43
C GLU A 44 -11.19 -8.54 -1.97
N GLU A 45 -10.02 -8.72 -2.58
CA GLU A 45 -9.58 -9.98 -3.17
C GLU A 45 -8.41 -10.56 -2.39
N LYS A 46 -8.56 -11.81 -1.91
CA LYS A 46 -7.44 -12.58 -1.37
C LYS A 46 -6.48 -12.96 -2.48
N GLN A 47 -5.20 -12.75 -2.26
CA GLN A 47 -4.14 -13.10 -3.19
C GLN A 47 -3.52 -14.45 -2.78
N GLU A 48 -3.73 -15.48 -3.57
CA GLU A 48 -3.33 -16.85 -3.24
C GLU A 48 -1.98 -17.25 -3.87
N SER A 49 -1.55 -16.53 -4.91
CA SER A 49 -0.29 -16.79 -5.60
C SER A 49 0.42 -15.50 -6.04
N VAL A 50 1.71 -15.61 -6.33
CA VAL A 50 2.51 -14.49 -6.86
C VAL A 50 1.98 -14.02 -8.21
N GLU A 51 1.42 -14.90 -9.02
CA GLU A 51 0.81 -14.60 -10.31
C GLU A 51 -0.43 -13.71 -10.15
N GLN A 52 -1.25 -13.98 -9.13
CA GLN A 52 -2.41 -13.13 -8.81
C GLN A 52 -1.96 -11.73 -8.39
N VAL A 53 -0.94 -11.62 -7.52
CA VAL A 53 -0.38 -10.31 -7.12
C VAL A 53 0.19 -9.58 -8.33
N TRP A 54 0.94 -10.28 -9.20
CA TRP A 54 1.45 -9.73 -10.45
C TRP A 54 0.33 -9.15 -11.32
N HIS A 55 -0.75 -9.92 -11.52
CA HIS A 55 -1.92 -9.48 -12.28
C HIS A 55 -2.63 -8.30 -11.62
N SER A 56 -2.77 -8.30 -10.30
CA SER A 56 -3.40 -7.21 -9.55
C SER A 56 -2.63 -5.89 -9.70
N ILE A 57 -1.29 -5.95 -9.69
CA ILE A 57 -0.42 -4.80 -9.95
C ILE A 57 -0.51 -4.37 -11.43
N LYS A 58 -0.44 -5.32 -12.36
CA LYS A 58 -0.48 -5.08 -13.81
C LYS A 58 -1.79 -4.45 -14.26
N GLN A 59 -2.91 -4.91 -13.71
CA GLN A 59 -4.26 -4.46 -14.04
C GLN A 59 -4.71 -3.24 -13.23
N LEU A 60 -3.83 -2.67 -12.39
CA LEU A 60 -4.12 -1.50 -11.54
C LEU A 60 -5.24 -1.75 -10.51
N LYS A 61 -5.47 -3.00 -10.09
CA LYS A 61 -6.34 -3.30 -8.95
C LYS A 61 -5.77 -2.65 -7.68
N VAL A 62 -4.45 -2.73 -7.50
CA VAL A 62 -3.69 -1.90 -6.58
C VAL A 62 -2.86 -0.91 -7.39
N ARG A 63 -2.91 0.37 -7.01
CA ARG A 63 -2.19 1.44 -7.70
C ARG A 63 -1.76 2.51 -6.70
N GLY A 64 -0.87 3.42 -7.15
CA GLY A 64 -0.19 4.37 -6.27
C GLY A 64 1.18 3.81 -5.86
N ALA A 65 2.18 4.70 -5.85
CA ALA A 65 3.55 4.27 -5.69
C ALA A 65 3.81 3.50 -4.39
N PRO A 66 3.41 3.99 -3.19
CA PRO A 66 3.64 3.26 -1.94
C PRO A 66 2.88 1.93 -1.88
N ALA A 67 1.57 1.93 -2.17
CA ALA A 67 0.74 0.74 -2.08
C ALA A 67 1.23 -0.41 -2.98
N ILE A 68 1.73 -0.09 -4.20
CA ILE A 68 2.30 -1.09 -5.10
C ILE A 68 3.59 -1.70 -4.51
N GLY A 69 4.43 -0.90 -3.84
CA GLY A 69 5.63 -1.38 -3.19
C GLY A 69 5.32 -2.36 -2.06
N VAL A 70 4.39 -2.01 -1.18
CA VAL A 70 3.94 -2.89 -0.09
C VAL A 70 3.29 -4.17 -0.63
N ALA A 71 2.42 -4.05 -1.65
CA ALA A 71 1.82 -5.21 -2.30
C ALA A 71 2.86 -6.16 -2.90
N ALA A 72 3.94 -5.62 -3.47
CA ALA A 72 5.03 -6.43 -4.02
C ALA A 72 5.84 -7.13 -2.93
N ALA A 73 6.12 -6.49 -1.79
CA ALA A 73 6.82 -7.11 -0.67
C ALA A 73 6.03 -8.33 -0.12
N TYR A 74 4.73 -8.17 0.12
CA TYR A 74 3.87 -9.29 0.51
C TYR A 74 3.68 -10.32 -0.60
N GLY A 75 3.59 -9.89 -1.86
CA GLY A 75 3.51 -10.77 -3.03
C GLY A 75 4.73 -11.69 -3.15
N LEU A 76 5.92 -11.18 -2.79
CA LEU A 76 7.13 -12.00 -2.72
C LEU A 76 6.99 -13.10 -1.67
N LEU A 77 6.48 -12.80 -0.48
CA LEU A 77 6.25 -13.81 0.58
C LEU A 77 5.29 -14.90 0.12
N ILE A 78 4.17 -14.52 -0.53
CA ILE A 78 3.22 -15.48 -1.10
C ILE A 78 3.93 -16.37 -2.12
N GLY A 79 4.79 -15.80 -2.96
CA GLY A 79 5.52 -16.52 -3.99
C GLY A 79 6.54 -17.52 -3.48
N ILE A 80 7.06 -17.35 -2.28
CA ILE A 80 8.14 -18.20 -1.74
C ILE A 80 7.73 -19.08 -0.55
N ARG A 81 6.54 -18.91 0.02
CA ARG A 81 6.11 -19.61 1.25
C ARG A 81 6.12 -21.14 1.13
N GLU A 82 5.76 -21.67 -0.05
CA GLU A 82 5.75 -23.11 -0.30
C GLU A 82 7.16 -23.69 -0.48
N GLN A 83 8.18 -22.85 -0.69
CA GLN A 83 9.56 -23.22 -0.95
C GLN A 83 10.42 -23.28 0.32
N THR A 84 9.86 -23.04 1.50
CA THR A 84 10.61 -23.06 2.77
C THR A 84 11.18 -24.43 3.18
N ALA A 85 10.82 -25.49 2.47
CA ALA A 85 11.41 -26.82 2.60
C ALA A 85 12.72 -27.01 1.81
N LEU A 86 13.04 -26.11 0.84
CA LEU A 86 14.29 -26.12 0.09
C LEU A 86 15.48 -25.81 0.98
N ASN A 87 16.69 -26.22 0.56
CA ASN A 87 17.89 -25.72 1.21
C ASN A 87 18.05 -24.20 0.97
N LEU A 88 18.81 -23.53 1.83
CA LEU A 88 18.94 -22.08 1.83
C LEU A 88 19.40 -21.51 0.48
N LYS A 89 20.31 -22.18 -0.21
CA LYS A 89 20.83 -21.71 -1.50
C LYS A 89 19.75 -21.74 -2.60
N GLU A 90 18.99 -22.81 -2.65
CA GLU A 90 17.86 -22.94 -3.58
C GLU A 90 16.74 -21.95 -3.23
N PHE A 91 16.44 -21.79 -1.97
CA PHE A 91 15.44 -20.83 -1.50
C PHE A 91 15.81 -19.39 -1.87
N LEU A 92 17.07 -18.98 -1.69
CA LEU A 92 17.55 -17.65 -2.13
C LEU A 92 17.35 -17.43 -3.62
N ARG A 93 17.57 -18.44 -4.46
CA ARG A 93 17.31 -18.34 -5.90
C ARG A 93 15.82 -18.14 -6.19
N GLU A 94 14.93 -18.80 -5.45
CA GLU A 94 13.50 -18.59 -5.60
C GLU A 94 13.09 -17.18 -5.15
N VAL A 95 13.67 -16.63 -4.08
CA VAL A 95 13.47 -15.24 -3.68
C VAL A 95 13.84 -14.28 -4.82
N GLU A 96 15.01 -14.47 -5.46
CA GLU A 96 15.46 -13.66 -6.59
C GLU A 96 14.52 -13.82 -7.81
N ASN A 97 14.13 -15.04 -8.15
CA ASN A 97 13.26 -15.34 -9.29
C ASN A 97 11.87 -14.68 -9.11
N LYS A 98 11.26 -14.81 -7.92
CA LYS A 98 9.94 -14.23 -7.65
C LYS A 98 9.99 -12.71 -7.56
N ALA A 99 11.07 -12.13 -7.03
CA ALA A 99 11.28 -10.68 -7.05
C ALA A 99 11.37 -10.15 -8.49
N ALA A 100 12.18 -10.76 -9.35
CA ALA A 100 12.28 -10.39 -10.76
C ALA A 100 10.94 -10.55 -11.51
N TYR A 101 10.19 -11.61 -11.21
CA TYR A 101 8.85 -11.81 -11.77
C TYR A 101 7.91 -10.66 -11.40
N LEU A 102 7.82 -10.30 -10.11
CA LEU A 102 6.97 -9.20 -9.66
C LEU A 102 7.39 -7.84 -10.24
N GLU A 103 8.71 -7.57 -10.36
CA GLU A 103 9.22 -6.34 -10.96
C GLU A 103 8.72 -6.19 -12.41
N SER A 104 8.58 -7.29 -13.15
CA SER A 104 8.10 -7.29 -14.53
C SER A 104 6.65 -6.81 -14.71
N ALA A 105 5.85 -6.78 -13.65
CA ALA A 105 4.47 -6.29 -13.71
C ALA A 105 4.42 -4.82 -14.13
N ARG A 106 5.30 -3.98 -13.55
CA ARG A 106 5.42 -2.55 -13.89
C ARG A 106 6.87 -2.08 -13.79
N PRO A 107 7.69 -2.28 -14.83
CA PRO A 107 9.12 -1.99 -14.79
C PRO A 107 9.49 -0.53 -14.50
N THR A 108 8.56 0.41 -14.73
CA THR A 108 8.75 1.85 -14.48
C THR A 108 8.29 2.28 -13.08
N ALA A 109 7.70 1.39 -12.29
CA ALA A 109 7.21 1.71 -10.96
C ALA A 109 8.36 1.71 -9.94
N VAL A 110 8.88 2.88 -9.61
CA VAL A 110 10.06 3.05 -8.75
C VAL A 110 9.88 2.39 -7.38
N ASN A 111 8.74 2.58 -6.74
CA ASN A 111 8.50 2.02 -5.41
C ASN A 111 8.34 0.49 -5.41
N LEU A 112 7.81 -0.09 -6.48
CA LEU A 112 7.77 -1.55 -6.65
C LEU A 112 9.19 -2.12 -6.65
N LYS A 113 10.05 -1.56 -7.49
CA LYS A 113 11.45 -1.95 -7.58
C LYS A 113 12.19 -1.72 -6.26
N TRP A 114 11.99 -0.57 -5.63
CA TRP A 114 12.59 -0.23 -4.34
C TRP A 114 12.24 -1.27 -3.26
N ALA A 115 10.95 -1.61 -3.11
CA ALA A 115 10.53 -2.59 -2.12
C ALA A 115 11.14 -3.98 -2.37
N LEU A 116 11.16 -4.44 -3.63
CA LEU A 116 11.77 -5.72 -3.97
C LEU A 116 13.29 -5.72 -3.75
N ILE A 117 14.00 -4.64 -4.08
CA ILE A 117 15.43 -4.50 -3.77
C ILE A 117 15.66 -4.58 -2.26
N ARG A 118 14.86 -3.88 -1.46
CA ARG A 118 14.96 -3.90 0.00
C ARG A 118 14.75 -5.31 0.56
N MET A 119 13.78 -6.06 0.04
CA MET A 119 13.57 -7.46 0.40
C MET A 119 14.77 -8.35 0.02
N LEU A 120 15.36 -8.14 -1.16
CA LEU A 120 16.57 -8.86 -1.59
C LEU A 120 17.80 -8.50 -0.74
N GLU A 121 17.95 -7.26 -0.34
CA GLU A 121 19.02 -6.83 0.57
C GLU A 121 18.83 -7.45 1.95
N CYS A 122 17.61 -7.46 2.48
CA CYS A 122 17.28 -8.16 3.72
C CYS A 122 17.67 -9.64 3.64
N SER A 123 17.40 -10.33 2.53
CA SER A 123 17.78 -11.73 2.36
C SER A 123 19.30 -11.98 2.42
N LYS A 124 20.12 -11.01 1.97
CA LYS A 124 21.59 -11.09 2.01
C LYS A 124 22.17 -10.88 3.39
N THR A 125 21.45 -10.22 4.29
CA THR A 125 21.89 -9.98 5.68
C THR A 125 21.58 -11.16 6.62
N TYR A 126 20.84 -12.16 6.12
CA TYR A 126 20.48 -13.32 6.92
C TYR A 126 21.71 -14.14 7.32
N SER A 127 21.90 -14.34 8.62
CA SER A 127 23.03 -15.06 9.20
C SER A 127 22.69 -16.49 9.61
N GLY A 128 21.44 -16.91 9.49
CA GLY A 128 21.01 -18.28 9.76
C GLY A 128 21.38 -19.24 8.62
N ASN A 129 20.99 -20.49 8.76
CA ASN A 129 21.34 -21.56 7.83
C ASN A 129 20.14 -22.33 7.26
N ASP A 130 18.92 -21.88 7.52
CA ASP A 130 17.69 -22.52 7.07
C ASP A 130 16.72 -21.55 6.40
N SER A 131 15.89 -22.08 5.51
CA SER A 131 14.97 -21.31 4.70
C SER A 131 13.77 -20.77 5.48
N ARG A 132 13.36 -21.44 6.54
CA ARG A 132 12.23 -20.99 7.38
C ARG A 132 12.59 -19.74 8.17
N GLY A 133 13.81 -19.72 8.73
CA GLY A 133 14.32 -18.55 9.43
C GLY A 133 14.47 -17.35 8.48
N LEU A 134 14.97 -17.57 7.25
CA LEU A 134 15.02 -16.50 6.24
C LEU A 134 13.62 -16.02 5.85
N PHE A 135 12.65 -16.93 5.65
CA PHE A 135 11.27 -16.55 5.35
C PHE A 135 10.69 -15.65 6.44
N LYS A 136 10.90 -16.00 7.71
CA LYS A 136 10.44 -15.19 8.84
C LYS A 136 11.07 -13.79 8.84
N GLN A 137 12.38 -13.69 8.59
CA GLN A 137 13.07 -12.40 8.48
C GLN A 137 12.50 -11.56 7.35
N LEU A 138 12.20 -12.17 6.19
CA LEU A 138 11.57 -11.47 5.08
C LEU A 138 10.13 -11.04 5.40
N GLU A 139 9.37 -11.82 6.16
CA GLU A 139 8.04 -11.42 6.61
C GLU A 139 8.10 -10.21 7.55
N GLU A 140 9.03 -10.21 8.49
CA GLU A 140 9.27 -9.07 9.39
C GLU A 140 9.64 -7.81 8.59
N GLU A 141 10.47 -7.94 7.55
CA GLU A 141 10.85 -6.83 6.68
C GLU A 141 9.66 -6.30 5.84
N ALA A 142 8.81 -7.17 5.30
CA ALA A 142 7.63 -6.75 4.56
C ALA A 142 6.63 -6.01 5.46
N ILE A 143 6.45 -6.46 6.69
CA ILE A 143 5.63 -5.78 7.71
C ILE A 143 6.23 -4.41 8.03
N LEU A 144 7.56 -4.31 8.18
CA LEU A 144 8.23 -3.05 8.42
C LEU A 144 8.05 -2.05 7.27
N ILE A 145 8.14 -2.51 6.01
CA ILE A 145 7.86 -1.67 4.83
C ILE A 145 6.43 -1.11 4.90
N HIS A 146 5.46 -1.92 5.29
CA HIS A 146 4.07 -1.51 5.44
C HIS A 146 3.90 -0.47 6.55
N GLU A 147 4.41 -0.76 7.74
CA GLU A 147 4.32 0.13 8.90
C GLU A 147 5.00 1.48 8.65
N GLU A 148 6.14 1.48 7.98
CA GLU A 148 6.85 2.70 7.60
C GLU A 148 6.01 3.58 6.66
N ASP A 149 5.28 3.00 5.71
CA ASP A 149 4.39 3.76 4.83
C ASP A 149 3.22 4.39 5.60
N VAL A 150 2.59 3.62 6.49
CA VAL A 150 1.54 4.14 7.39
C VAL A 150 2.06 5.32 8.22
N GLN A 151 3.22 5.14 8.87
CA GLN A 151 3.84 6.18 9.69
C GLN A 151 4.27 7.40 8.87
N LEU A 152 4.75 7.20 7.63
CA LEU A 152 5.12 8.29 6.74
C LEU A 152 3.89 9.14 6.38
N CYS A 153 2.79 8.51 6.02
CA CYS A 153 1.53 9.19 5.75
C CYS A 153 1.07 10.01 6.96
N GLN A 154 1.11 9.43 8.15
CA GLN A 154 0.75 10.10 9.39
C GLN A 154 1.65 11.32 9.66
N ARG A 155 2.97 11.17 9.51
CA ARG A 155 3.92 12.29 9.70
C ARG A 155 3.71 13.41 8.69
N ILE A 156 3.40 13.09 7.43
CA ILE A 156 3.05 14.11 6.42
C ILE A 156 1.81 14.87 6.88
N GLY A 157 0.79 14.15 7.34
CA GLY A 157 -0.44 14.77 7.87
C GLY A 157 -0.16 15.72 9.03
N VAL A 158 0.51 15.24 10.07
CA VAL A 158 0.83 16.01 11.28
C VAL A 158 1.66 17.25 10.96
N ASN A 159 2.69 17.14 10.12
CA ASN A 159 3.54 18.27 9.77
C ASN A 159 2.85 19.27 8.83
N GLY A 160 1.90 18.82 8.01
CA GLY A 160 1.20 19.65 7.04
C GLY A 160 -0.11 20.28 7.54
N VAL A 161 -0.75 19.70 8.55
CA VAL A 161 -2.09 20.14 9.02
C VAL A 161 -2.15 21.62 9.41
N SER A 162 -1.09 22.15 10.00
CA SER A 162 -1.01 23.55 10.42
C SER A 162 -1.02 24.57 9.26
N LEU A 163 -0.76 24.10 8.03
CA LEU A 163 -0.80 24.93 6.82
C LEU A 163 -2.22 25.15 6.32
N ILE A 164 -3.18 24.29 6.69
CA ILE A 164 -4.56 24.37 6.25
C ILE A 164 -5.35 25.26 7.20
N LYS A 165 -5.99 26.30 6.65
CA LYS A 165 -6.77 27.30 7.40
C LYS A 165 -8.21 27.31 6.95
N GLU A 166 -9.07 27.84 7.83
CA GLU A 166 -10.48 28.05 7.54
C GLU A 166 -10.70 28.80 6.23
N GLY A 167 -11.60 28.31 5.39
CA GLY A 167 -11.99 28.91 4.12
C GLY A 167 -11.02 28.77 2.96
N MET A 168 -9.90 28.04 3.13
CA MET A 168 -8.94 27.81 2.05
C MET A 168 -9.52 26.98 0.91
N GLY A 169 -9.06 27.23 -0.32
CA GLY A 169 -9.15 26.34 -1.47
C GLY A 169 -7.84 25.61 -1.66
N ILE A 170 -7.87 24.28 -1.68
CA ILE A 170 -6.67 23.43 -1.80
C ILE A 170 -6.78 22.65 -3.10
N LEU A 171 -5.78 22.77 -3.98
CA LEU A 171 -5.67 21.98 -5.20
C LEU A 171 -4.79 20.75 -4.93
N THR A 172 -5.30 19.57 -5.22
CA THR A 172 -4.51 18.34 -5.25
C THR A 172 -4.42 17.81 -6.69
N HIS A 173 -3.39 16.99 -6.94
CA HIS A 173 -3.17 16.39 -8.25
C HIS A 173 -2.74 14.94 -8.08
N CYS A 174 -3.07 14.08 -9.07
CA CYS A 174 -2.74 12.68 -9.11
C CYS A 174 -3.45 11.85 -8.02
N ASN A 175 -3.07 10.58 -7.87
CA ASN A 175 -3.58 9.69 -6.84
C ASN A 175 -2.73 9.84 -5.57
N ALA A 176 -3.08 10.78 -4.71
CA ALA A 176 -2.33 11.15 -3.50
C ALA A 176 -3.05 10.79 -2.19
N GLY A 177 -4.21 10.14 -2.27
CA GLY A 177 -5.04 9.75 -1.14
C GLY A 177 -4.74 8.36 -0.60
N ALA A 178 -5.59 7.89 0.31
CA ALA A 178 -5.49 6.59 0.97
C ALA A 178 -5.38 5.42 -0.03
N LEU A 179 -6.07 5.48 -1.16
CA LEU A 179 -6.00 4.44 -2.19
C LEU A 179 -4.62 4.29 -2.88
N ALA A 180 -3.71 5.23 -2.67
CA ALA A 180 -2.35 5.18 -3.22
C ALA A 180 -1.30 4.70 -2.22
N THR A 181 -1.69 4.54 -0.96
CA THR A 181 -0.82 4.22 0.18
C THR A 181 -1.44 3.11 1.02
N THR A 182 -0.78 2.74 2.09
CA THR A 182 -1.35 1.87 3.13
C THR A 182 -1.84 2.65 4.35
N GLY A 183 -1.74 3.99 4.30
CA GLY A 183 -2.22 4.92 5.33
C GLY A 183 -3.25 5.91 4.78
N ILE A 184 -3.31 7.07 5.39
CA ILE A 184 -4.27 8.16 5.07
C ILE A 184 -3.91 8.97 3.81
N GLY A 185 -2.97 8.50 3.01
CA GLY A 185 -2.47 9.20 1.84
C GLY A 185 -1.24 10.08 2.11
N THR A 186 -0.74 10.72 1.06
CA THR A 186 0.40 11.64 1.14
C THR A 186 -0.07 13.09 1.14
N ALA A 187 -0.25 13.71 -0.02
CA ALA A 187 -0.69 15.11 -0.11
C ALA A 187 -2.09 15.36 0.50
N THR A 188 -2.94 14.35 0.57
CA THR A 188 -4.26 14.44 1.22
C THR A 188 -4.21 14.24 2.73
N ALA A 189 -3.14 13.68 3.31
CA ALA A 189 -3.04 13.43 4.74
C ALA A 189 -3.28 14.68 5.61
N PRO A 190 -2.67 15.86 5.33
CA PRO A 190 -2.98 17.07 6.06
C PRO A 190 -4.44 17.50 5.97
N MET A 191 -5.09 17.21 4.84
CA MET A 191 -6.49 17.56 4.61
C MET A 191 -7.43 16.73 5.50
N TYR A 192 -7.15 15.42 5.62
CA TYR A 192 -7.89 14.55 6.54
C TYR A 192 -7.76 15.03 7.98
N LEU A 193 -6.54 15.28 8.45
CA LEU A 193 -6.32 15.76 9.82
C LEU A 193 -6.92 17.15 10.08
N ALA A 194 -6.87 18.06 9.11
CA ALA A 194 -7.52 19.36 9.23
C ALA A 194 -9.05 19.23 9.33
N HIS A 195 -9.63 18.33 8.53
CA HIS A 195 -11.07 18.05 8.59
C HIS A 195 -11.49 17.44 9.95
N GLU A 196 -10.73 16.47 10.47
CA GLU A 196 -10.93 15.87 11.79
C GLU A 196 -10.84 16.93 12.89
N ASN A 197 -9.99 17.92 12.77
CA ASN A 197 -9.87 19.08 13.67
C ASN A 197 -11.00 20.12 13.47
N GLY A 198 -11.97 19.87 12.60
CA GLY A 198 -13.12 20.74 12.36
C GLY A 198 -12.86 21.92 11.44
N VAL A 199 -11.70 22.03 10.82
CA VAL A 199 -11.37 23.10 9.86
C VAL A 199 -12.18 22.93 8.58
N GLN A 200 -12.88 23.99 8.13
CA GLN A 200 -13.67 23.98 6.90
C GLN A 200 -12.84 24.56 5.74
N PHE A 201 -12.70 23.80 4.67
CA PHE A 201 -11.97 24.18 3.47
C PHE A 201 -12.56 23.48 2.24
N CYS A 202 -12.16 23.89 1.03
CA CYS A 202 -12.57 23.25 -0.21
C CYS A 202 -11.37 22.52 -0.84
N VAL A 203 -11.60 21.30 -1.37
CA VAL A 203 -10.59 20.56 -2.12
C VAL A 203 -11.00 20.53 -3.59
N TYR A 204 -10.03 20.80 -4.47
CA TYR A 204 -10.12 20.69 -5.92
C TYR A 204 -9.19 19.59 -6.41
N ALA A 205 -9.67 18.66 -7.29
CA ALA A 205 -8.93 17.52 -7.84
C ALA A 205 -9.15 17.42 -9.35
#